data_b4e74501be7a4c9f2fdbe0a297a20e78
#
_entry.id   b4e74501be7a4c9f2fdbe0a297a20e78
#
_cell.length_a   1.000
_cell.length_b   1.000
_cell.length_c   1.000
_cell.angle_alpha   90.00
_cell.angle_beta   90.00
_cell.angle_gamma   90.00
#
_symmetry.space_group_name_H-M   'P 1'
#
loop_
_entity.id
_entity.type
_entity.pdbx_description
1 polymer ?
#
loop_
_entity_poly.entity_id
_entity_poly.type
_entity_poly.pdbx_seq_one_letter_code
_entity_poly.pdbx_strand_id
1 'polypeptide(L)'
;MTNATSTYYDRQYNARAMIPDHAQIFARWKTRSQQARAHLRCHLDIPYATGTAEKLDIFPAEGKSEALLVFIHGGYWRSLDKSDFSYLAPAFSGRGVTL
;
A
#
# COMPACT_ATOMS: atom_id res chain seq x y z
N MET A 1 -7.44 36.65 -5.10
CA MET A 1 -6.18 36.53 -5.81
C MET A 1 -5.31 35.47 -5.16
N THR A 2 -5.02 34.42 -5.90
CA THR A 2 -4.05 33.45 -5.43
C THR A 2 -2.68 34.13 -5.45
N ASN A 3 -2.08 34.30 -4.30
CA ASN A 3 -0.78 34.94 -4.22
C ASN A 3 0.36 33.93 -4.30
N ALA A 4 1.56 34.40 -4.51
CA ALA A 4 2.75 33.56 -4.60
C ALA A 4 2.98 32.73 -3.34
N THR A 5 2.56 33.24 -2.18
CA THR A 5 2.68 32.55 -0.88
C THR A 5 1.82 31.30 -0.85
N SER A 6 0.55 31.39 -1.28
CA SER A 6 -0.35 30.25 -1.32
C SER A 6 0.19 29.17 -2.26
N THR A 7 0.62 29.55 -3.44
CA THR A 7 1.21 28.62 -4.42
C THR A 7 2.47 27.94 -3.86
N TYR A 8 3.30 28.71 -3.15
CA TYR A 8 4.50 28.16 -2.51
C TYR A 8 4.17 27.09 -1.49
N TYR A 9 3.22 27.34 -0.59
CA TYR A 9 2.85 26.36 0.44
C TYR A 9 2.18 25.14 -0.15
N ASP A 10 1.31 25.29 -1.13
CA ASP A 10 0.72 24.16 -1.84
C ASP A 10 1.78 23.24 -2.41
N ARG A 11 2.82 23.81 -3.03
CA ARG A 11 3.92 23.05 -3.57
C ARG A 11 4.72 22.33 -2.49
N GLN A 12 4.97 23.00 -1.36
CA GLN A 12 5.75 22.42 -0.27
C GLN A 12 5.03 21.26 0.44
N TYR A 13 3.72 21.34 0.55
CA TYR A 13 2.93 20.31 1.24
C TYR A 13 2.39 19.24 0.30
N ASN A 14 2.55 19.38 -1.00
CA ASN A 14 2.15 18.38 -1.95
C ASN A 14 3.32 17.45 -2.25
N ALA A 15 3.33 16.27 -1.62
CA ALA A 15 4.43 15.32 -1.78
C ALA A 15 4.60 14.85 -3.22
N ARG A 16 3.52 14.75 -3.99
CA ARG A 16 3.59 14.32 -5.39
C ARG A 16 4.28 15.38 -6.25
N ALA A 17 4.05 16.65 -5.96
CA ALA A 17 4.70 17.74 -6.69
C ALA A 17 6.19 17.83 -6.36
N MET A 18 6.61 17.41 -5.17
CA MET A 18 7.99 17.43 -4.73
C MET A 18 8.82 16.25 -5.24
N ILE A 19 8.18 15.19 -5.69
CA ILE A 19 8.86 14.00 -6.22
C ILE A 19 8.53 13.89 -7.72
N PRO A 20 9.44 14.34 -8.61
CA PRO A 20 9.14 14.40 -10.04
C PRO A 20 8.83 13.04 -10.68
N ASP A 21 9.35 11.96 -10.14
CA ASP A 21 9.18 10.61 -10.66
C ASP A 21 8.15 9.79 -9.88
N HIS A 22 7.23 10.46 -9.16
CA HIS A 22 6.24 9.75 -8.34
C HIS A 22 5.38 8.76 -9.14
N ALA A 23 5.04 9.08 -10.38
CA ALA A 23 4.25 8.19 -11.23
C ALA A 23 4.99 6.89 -11.54
N GLN A 24 6.30 6.96 -11.76
CA GLN A 24 7.14 5.78 -11.99
C GLN A 24 7.27 4.93 -10.74
N ILE A 25 7.39 5.55 -9.59
CA ILE A 25 7.46 4.87 -8.31
C ILE A 25 6.17 4.11 -8.06
N PHE A 26 5.01 4.75 -8.23
CA PHE A 26 3.71 4.11 -8.04
C PHE A 26 3.47 2.97 -9.03
N ALA A 27 3.90 3.14 -10.29
CA ALA A 27 3.82 2.08 -11.29
C ALA A 27 4.64 0.86 -10.89
N ARG A 28 5.82 1.08 -10.30
CA ARG A 28 6.68 0.01 -9.81
C ARG A 28 6.05 -0.72 -8.63
N TRP A 29 5.45 0.00 -7.71
CA TRP A 29 4.73 -0.61 -6.59
C TRP A 29 3.58 -1.47 -7.09
N LYS A 30 2.84 -0.98 -8.07
CA LYS A 30 1.72 -1.71 -8.66
C LYS A 30 2.18 -3.01 -9.30
N THR A 31 3.25 -2.96 -10.10
CA THR A 31 3.81 -4.14 -10.75
C THR A 31 4.29 -5.16 -9.73
N ARG A 32 5.06 -4.72 -8.73
CA ARG A 32 5.56 -5.60 -7.67
C ARG A 32 4.44 -6.18 -6.83
N SER A 33 3.39 -5.42 -6.59
CA SER A 33 2.22 -5.89 -5.85
C SER A 33 1.47 -6.97 -6.63
N GLN A 34 1.32 -6.81 -7.93
CA GLN A 34 0.72 -7.83 -8.78
C GLN A 34 1.54 -9.12 -8.75
N GLN A 35 2.86 -9.01 -8.80
CA GLN A 35 3.75 -10.16 -8.70
C GLN A 35 3.62 -10.86 -7.34
N ALA A 36 3.56 -10.11 -6.26
CA ALA A 36 3.40 -10.68 -4.93
C ALA A 36 2.09 -11.47 -4.82
N ARG A 37 0.99 -10.92 -5.30
CA ARG A 37 -0.31 -11.61 -5.26
C ARG A 37 -0.31 -12.86 -6.14
N ALA A 38 0.43 -12.84 -7.25
CA ALA A 38 0.50 -13.99 -8.17
C ALA A 38 1.36 -15.13 -7.64
N HIS A 39 2.41 -14.82 -6.85
CA HIS A 39 3.41 -15.79 -6.43
C HIS A 39 3.29 -16.24 -4.98
N LEU A 40 2.66 -15.44 -4.12
CA LEU A 40 2.50 -15.78 -2.71
C LEU A 40 1.12 -16.33 -2.43
N ARG A 41 1.03 -17.21 -1.43
CA ARG A 41 -0.27 -17.56 -0.87
C ARG A 41 -0.88 -16.32 -0.23
N CYS A 42 -2.12 -16.01 -0.59
CA CYS A 42 -2.80 -14.84 -0.05
C CYS A 42 -4.31 -15.04 -0.04
N HIS A 43 -4.95 -14.30 0.84
CA HIS A 43 -6.40 -14.21 0.91
C HIS A 43 -6.77 -12.75 0.69
N LEU A 44 -7.39 -12.46 -0.45
CA LEU A 44 -7.67 -11.09 -0.87
C LEU A 44 -9.11 -10.72 -0.55
N ASP A 45 -9.33 -9.44 -0.29
CA ASP A 45 -10.66 -8.85 -0.13
C ASP A 45 -11.49 -9.52 0.97
N ILE A 46 -10.85 -9.78 2.11
CA ILE A 46 -11.52 -10.36 3.26
C ILE A 46 -12.29 -9.27 3.99
N PRO A 47 -13.63 -9.36 4.05
CA PRO A 47 -14.42 -8.33 4.73
C PRO A 47 -14.22 -8.39 6.24
N TYR A 48 -14.06 -7.23 6.86
CA TYR A 48 -14.01 -7.13 8.32
C TYR A 48 -15.21 -6.35 8.89
N ALA A 49 -16.05 -5.82 8.01
CA ALA A 49 -17.29 -5.15 8.36
C ALA A 49 -18.23 -5.16 7.15
N THR A 50 -19.38 -4.52 7.25
CA THR A 50 -20.43 -4.59 6.22
C THR A 50 -20.23 -3.65 5.04
N GLY A 51 -19.37 -2.63 5.16
CA GLY A 51 -19.09 -1.69 4.07
C GLY A 51 -18.35 -2.34 2.92
N THR A 52 -18.61 -1.88 1.70
CA THR A 52 -17.97 -2.43 0.49
C THR A 52 -16.46 -2.21 0.46
N ALA A 53 -15.97 -1.14 1.11
CA ALA A 53 -14.55 -0.83 1.19
C ALA A 53 -13.89 -1.38 2.46
N GLU A 54 -14.64 -2.06 3.32
CA GLU A 54 -14.14 -2.59 4.59
C GLU A 54 -13.60 -3.99 4.40
N LYS A 55 -12.50 -4.08 3.65
CA LYS A 55 -11.84 -5.34 3.30
C LYS A 55 -10.35 -5.22 3.53
N LEU A 56 -9.73 -6.36 3.82
CA LEU A 56 -8.27 -6.43 3.97
C LEU A 56 -7.71 -7.59 3.16
N ASP A 57 -6.42 -7.56 2.91
CA ASP A 57 -5.69 -8.66 2.29
C ASP A 57 -4.79 -9.30 3.33
N ILE A 58 -4.69 -10.62 3.30
CA ILE A 58 -3.87 -11.39 4.22
C ILE A 58 -2.83 -12.17 3.42
N PHE A 59 -1.56 -12.00 3.79
CA PHE A 59 -0.44 -12.78 3.25
C PHE A 59 0.13 -13.62 4.38
N PRO A 60 -0.29 -14.90 4.48
CA PRO A 60 0.19 -15.76 5.56
C PRO A 60 1.70 -16.00 5.49
N ALA A 61 2.32 -16.15 6.65
CA ALA A 61 3.71 -16.55 6.72
C ALA A 61 3.92 -17.89 6.01
N GLU A 62 5.08 -18.06 5.39
CA GLU A 62 5.50 -19.37 4.93
C GLU A 62 5.81 -20.24 6.14
N GLY A 63 5.17 -21.40 6.23
CA GLY A 63 5.30 -22.26 7.40
C GLY A 63 4.59 -21.68 8.62
N LYS A 64 5.22 -21.82 9.80
CA LYS A 64 4.63 -21.36 11.05
C LYS A 64 4.63 -19.84 11.13
N SER A 65 3.48 -19.26 11.42
CA SER A 65 3.38 -17.82 11.66
C SER A 65 3.76 -17.51 13.10
N GLU A 66 4.85 -16.76 13.28
CA GLU A 66 5.35 -16.39 14.60
C GLU A 66 4.92 -14.97 14.99
N ALA A 67 4.51 -14.16 14.02
CA ALA A 67 4.09 -12.79 14.25
C ALA A 67 3.06 -12.36 13.23
N LEU A 68 2.27 -11.37 13.59
CA LEU A 68 1.28 -10.73 12.74
C LEU A 68 1.61 -9.24 12.65
N LEU A 69 1.73 -8.73 11.43
CA LEU A 69 1.93 -7.31 11.18
C LEU A 69 0.72 -6.78 10.43
N VAL A 70 0.10 -5.75 10.96
CA VAL A 70 -1.00 -5.04 10.29
C VAL A 70 -0.44 -3.76 9.68
N PHE A 71 -0.51 -3.65 8.36
CA PHE A 71 -0.09 -2.45 7.65
C PHE A 71 -1.32 -1.67 7.18
N ILE A 72 -1.35 -0.41 7.51
CA ILE A 72 -2.42 0.51 7.10
C ILE A 72 -1.79 1.57 6.21
N HIS A 73 -2.21 1.59 4.93
CA HIS A 73 -1.60 2.51 3.97
C HIS A 73 -2.00 3.96 4.23
N GLY A 74 -1.12 4.86 3.79
CA GLY A 74 -1.36 6.30 3.83
C GLY A 74 -2.13 6.80 2.62
N GLY A 75 -2.01 8.12 2.35
CA GLY A 75 -2.63 8.75 1.18
C GLY A 75 -4.04 9.24 1.43
N TYR A 76 -4.43 9.40 2.70
CA TYR A 76 -5.78 9.85 3.10
C TYR A 76 -6.91 9.01 2.48
N TRP A 77 -6.62 7.77 2.09
CA TRP A 77 -7.55 6.84 1.43
C TRP A 77 -8.15 7.38 0.14
N ARG A 78 -7.51 8.37 -0.50
CA ARG A 78 -8.05 9.02 -1.71
C ARG A 78 -7.48 8.50 -3.02
N SER A 79 -6.22 8.08 -3.03
CA SER A 79 -5.51 7.81 -4.27
C SER A 79 -4.80 6.48 -4.33
N LEU A 80 -4.76 5.76 -3.23
CA LEU A 80 -4.09 4.46 -3.15
C LEU A 80 -5.04 3.43 -2.54
N ASP A 81 -4.84 2.19 -2.90
CA ASP A 81 -5.61 1.06 -2.40
C ASP A 81 -4.67 0.07 -1.73
N LYS A 82 -5.22 -0.79 -0.87
CA LYS A 82 -4.43 -1.84 -0.20
C LYS A 82 -3.67 -2.71 -1.19
N SER A 83 -4.24 -2.96 -2.38
CA SER A 83 -3.61 -3.77 -3.41
C SER A 83 -2.31 -3.17 -3.94
N ASP A 84 -2.13 -1.87 -3.82
CA ASP A 84 -0.89 -1.19 -4.24
C ASP A 84 0.28 -1.44 -3.29
N PHE A 85 0.01 -2.03 -2.13
CA PHE A 85 1.01 -2.30 -1.10
C PHE A 85 1.31 -3.79 -0.90
N SER A 86 0.76 -4.66 -1.72
CA SER A 86 1.05 -6.10 -1.66
C SER A 86 2.54 -6.40 -1.86
N TYR A 87 3.29 -5.49 -2.46
CA TYR A 87 4.73 -5.64 -2.67
C TYR A 87 5.52 -5.75 -1.36
N LEU A 88 4.92 -5.37 -0.23
CA LEU A 88 5.55 -5.51 1.08
C LEU A 88 5.58 -6.97 1.56
N ALA A 89 4.66 -7.79 1.09
CA ALA A 89 4.43 -9.12 1.64
C ALA A 89 5.64 -10.07 1.54
N PRO A 90 6.40 -10.11 0.42
CA PRO A 90 7.52 -11.06 0.34
C PRO A 90 8.57 -10.89 1.43
N ALA A 91 8.78 -9.65 1.89
CA ALA A 91 9.78 -9.38 2.93
C ALA A 91 9.40 -9.99 4.29
N PHE A 92 8.12 -10.23 4.52
CA PHE A 92 7.60 -10.71 5.80
C PHE A 92 7.23 -12.19 5.77
N SER A 93 6.58 -12.64 4.69
CA SER A 93 6.06 -14.01 4.62
C SER A 93 7.16 -15.05 4.72
N GLY A 94 8.32 -14.82 4.14
CA GLY A 94 9.46 -15.73 4.22
C GLY A 94 10.17 -15.70 5.57
N ARG A 95 9.77 -14.84 6.50
CA ARG A 95 10.39 -14.68 7.82
C ARG A 95 9.45 -15.03 8.97
N GLY A 96 8.41 -15.78 8.69
CA GLY A 96 7.47 -16.20 9.73
C GLY A 96 6.49 -15.12 10.17
N VAL A 97 6.30 -14.07 9.36
CA VAL A 97 5.39 -12.97 9.68
C VAL A 97 4.23 -12.97 8.69
N THR A 98 3.02 -13.06 9.23
CA THR A 98 1.78 -12.87 8.45
C THR A 98 1.52 -11.38 8.32
N LEU A 99 1.33 -10.90 7.08
CA LEU A 99 1.03 -9.51 6.80
C LEU A 99 -0.45 -9.34 6.49
#